data_ebe585fd93302eeb1625825c104cffbd
#
_entry.id   ebe585fd93302eeb1625825c104cffbd
#
_cell.length_a   1.000
_cell.length_b   1.000
_cell.length_c   1.000
_cell.angle_alpha   90.00
_cell.angle_beta   90.00
_cell.angle_gamma   90.00
#
_symmetry.space_group_name_H-M   'P 1'
#
loop_
_entity.id
_entity.type
_entity.pdbx_description
1 polymer ?
#
loop_
_entity_poly.entity_id
_entity_poly.type
_entity_poly.pdbx_seq_one_letter_code
_entity_poly.pdbx_strand_id
1 'polypeptide(L)'
;VTVTLTGTTGDGDAVNLTDVTDANGLYLFENLEPGVYTVTVVKPAGTEFSAADQGGDDTKDSDVNPATGVMPAETLTSGEDNRTYDAGIFELGSIGDYVWEDTNGNGVQDAGEPGIEGVTVTLTGTTGDGTSVSLTTTTDEDGAYLFDNLEPGTYTVTFGQPLGYEAVEPNQGGDDTKDSDADETTGAAPSEVLTSGEDNTTIDAGFYKPATIGDYVWSDTNADGIQDASEAGIEGVTVTLTGTTGDGDAVNLT
;
A
#
# COMPACT_ATOMS: atom_id res chain seq x y z
N VAL A 1 10.98 -26.89 -1.13
CA VAL A 1 12.02 -26.17 -0.36
C VAL A 1 13.10 -27.18 0.03
N THR A 2 14.38 -26.81 -0.14
CA THR A 2 15.49 -27.67 0.28
C THR A 2 15.83 -27.41 1.74
N VAL A 3 15.94 -28.48 2.52
CA VAL A 3 16.30 -28.46 3.94
C VAL A 3 17.57 -29.29 4.13
N THR A 4 18.54 -28.76 4.88
CA THR A 4 19.80 -29.44 5.17
C THR A 4 19.98 -29.59 6.68
N LEU A 5 20.30 -30.79 7.13
CA LEU A 5 20.72 -31.08 8.50
C LEU A 5 22.22 -31.25 8.55
N THR A 6 22.88 -30.49 9.39
CA THR A 6 24.29 -30.65 9.66
C THR A 6 24.49 -30.86 11.16
N GLY A 7 25.53 -31.57 11.57
CA GLY A 7 25.77 -31.78 12.99
C GLY A 7 26.88 -32.74 13.29
N THR A 8 26.90 -33.20 14.54
CA THR A 8 27.89 -34.16 15.04
C THR A 8 27.20 -35.12 16.00
N THR A 9 27.39 -36.40 15.79
CA THR A 9 26.91 -37.47 16.69
C THR A 9 27.61 -37.42 18.06
N GLY A 10 27.10 -38.12 19.04
CA GLY A 10 27.68 -38.17 20.38
C GLY A 10 29.07 -38.78 20.44
N ASP A 11 29.47 -39.60 19.47
CA ASP A 11 30.81 -40.18 19.33
C ASP A 11 31.75 -39.38 18.42
N GLY A 12 31.24 -38.27 17.85
CA GLY A 12 32.02 -37.28 17.11
C GLY A 12 31.99 -37.38 15.59
N ASP A 13 31.16 -38.24 15.04
CA ASP A 13 30.99 -38.37 13.60
C ASP A 13 30.20 -37.22 13.01
N ALA A 14 30.69 -36.65 11.90
CA ALA A 14 30.02 -35.53 11.21
C ALA A 14 28.80 -36.02 10.42
N VAL A 15 27.69 -35.29 10.53
CA VAL A 15 26.45 -35.55 9.80
C VAL A 15 26.15 -34.40 8.83
N ASN A 16 25.79 -34.77 7.58
CA ASN A 16 25.30 -33.82 6.56
C ASN A 16 24.27 -34.55 5.69
N LEU A 17 23.01 -34.20 5.89
CA LEU A 17 21.86 -34.80 5.19
C LEU A 17 21.07 -33.69 4.51
N THR A 18 20.37 -34.02 3.43
CA THR A 18 19.48 -33.10 2.71
C THR A 18 18.15 -33.75 2.47
N ASP A 19 17.08 -33.05 2.68
CA ASP A 19 15.72 -33.39 2.35
C ASP A 19 15.04 -32.29 1.55
N VAL A 20 13.92 -32.58 0.92
CA VAL A 20 13.10 -31.62 0.16
C VAL A 20 11.67 -31.73 0.67
N THR A 21 11.08 -30.60 1.04
CA THR A 21 9.68 -30.58 1.53
C THR A 21 8.74 -31.25 0.51
N ASP A 22 7.80 -32.03 1.01
CA ASP A 22 6.73 -32.64 0.22
C ASP A 22 5.66 -31.60 -0.22
N ALA A 23 4.57 -32.06 -0.84
CA ALA A 23 3.47 -31.24 -1.30
C ALA A 23 2.69 -30.52 -0.16
N ASN A 24 2.86 -30.98 1.09
CA ASN A 24 2.26 -30.38 2.29
C ASN A 24 3.26 -29.50 3.06
N GLY A 25 4.48 -29.33 2.55
CA GLY A 25 5.55 -28.58 3.21
C GLY A 25 6.33 -29.38 4.25
N LEU A 26 6.09 -30.70 4.39
CA LEU A 26 6.73 -31.53 5.42
C LEU A 26 8.11 -31.99 4.98
N TYR A 27 9.05 -31.99 5.92
CA TYR A 27 10.37 -32.61 5.81
C TYR A 27 10.68 -33.43 7.07
N LEU A 28 11.59 -34.39 6.96
CA LEU A 28 11.95 -35.23 8.10
C LEU A 28 13.31 -35.89 7.94
N PHE A 29 14.15 -35.76 8.95
CA PHE A 29 15.38 -36.56 9.07
C PHE A 29 15.17 -37.63 10.12
N GLU A 30 15.24 -38.89 9.71
CA GLU A 30 15.02 -40.08 10.55
C GLU A 30 16.30 -40.85 10.85
N ASN A 31 16.25 -41.71 11.87
CA ASN A 31 17.34 -42.61 12.26
C ASN A 31 18.63 -41.86 12.64
N LEU A 32 18.48 -40.69 13.25
CA LEU A 32 19.60 -39.91 13.76
C LEU A 32 20.12 -40.54 15.06
N GLU A 33 21.43 -40.60 15.20
CA GLU A 33 22.04 -40.90 16.50
C GLU A 33 21.93 -39.69 17.44
N PRO A 34 21.95 -39.88 18.77
CA PRO A 34 22.05 -38.79 19.70
C PRO A 34 23.24 -37.90 19.39
N GLY A 35 23.02 -36.56 19.35
CA GLY A 35 24.05 -35.62 18.89
C GLY A 35 23.56 -34.18 18.87
N VAL A 36 24.39 -33.27 18.36
CA VAL A 36 24.05 -31.86 18.19
C VAL A 36 23.86 -31.56 16.72
N TYR A 37 22.70 -31.03 16.36
CA TYR A 37 22.28 -30.83 14.99
C TYR A 37 21.82 -29.41 14.75
N THR A 38 21.95 -28.96 13.52
CA THR A 38 21.45 -27.65 13.02
C THR A 38 20.73 -27.87 11.70
N VAL A 39 19.51 -27.34 11.60
CA VAL A 39 18.71 -27.33 10.37
C VAL A 39 18.93 -26.00 9.64
N THR A 40 19.06 -26.08 8.33
CA THR A 40 19.15 -24.91 7.45
C THR A 40 18.13 -25.06 6.32
N VAL A 41 17.30 -24.06 6.12
CA VAL A 41 16.30 -23.99 5.07
C VAL A 41 16.78 -23.05 3.97
N VAL A 42 16.62 -23.45 2.70
CA VAL A 42 16.92 -22.59 1.54
C VAL A 42 15.61 -22.05 1.00
N LYS A 43 15.33 -20.77 1.22
CA LYS A 43 14.10 -20.14 0.73
C LYS A 43 14.06 -20.11 -0.80
N PRO A 44 12.87 -20.22 -1.43
CA PRO A 44 12.69 -20.01 -2.86
C PRO A 44 13.12 -18.61 -3.29
N ALA A 45 13.48 -18.45 -4.57
CA ALA A 45 13.77 -17.12 -5.10
C ALA A 45 12.51 -16.23 -5.08
N GLY A 46 12.65 -14.99 -4.66
CA GLY A 46 11.53 -14.03 -4.56
C GLY A 46 10.75 -14.13 -3.25
N THR A 47 11.20 -14.95 -2.29
CA THR A 47 10.55 -15.06 -0.97
C THR A 47 11.43 -14.60 0.16
N GLU A 48 10.82 -14.29 1.32
CA GLU A 48 11.50 -13.96 2.58
C GLU A 48 11.06 -14.95 3.67
N PHE A 49 11.87 -15.06 4.73
CA PHE A 49 11.49 -15.81 5.92
C PHE A 49 10.68 -14.94 6.88
N SER A 50 9.66 -15.54 7.50
CA SER A 50 8.94 -14.92 8.60
C SER A 50 9.85 -14.71 9.81
N ALA A 51 9.51 -13.74 10.66
CA ALA A 51 10.18 -13.52 11.93
C ALA A 51 10.11 -14.79 12.79
N ALA A 52 11.22 -15.12 13.48
CA ALA A 52 11.30 -16.28 14.34
C ALA A 52 10.55 -16.06 15.67
N ASP A 53 10.16 -17.16 16.31
CA ASP A 53 9.60 -17.23 17.67
C ASP A 53 8.39 -16.30 17.88
N GLN A 54 7.47 -16.24 16.91
CA GLN A 54 6.26 -15.42 16.99
C GLN A 54 5.10 -16.21 17.62
N GLY A 55 4.54 -15.68 18.70
CA GLY A 55 3.43 -16.33 19.40
C GLY A 55 3.86 -17.02 20.68
N GLY A 56 3.26 -18.13 21.02
CA GLY A 56 3.53 -18.85 22.27
C GLY A 56 3.41 -20.37 22.13
N ASP A 57 3.40 -20.88 20.90
CA ASP A 57 3.29 -22.30 20.58
C ASP A 57 4.42 -22.67 19.61
N ASP A 58 5.55 -23.10 20.17
CA ASP A 58 6.77 -23.55 19.49
C ASP A 58 6.56 -24.66 18.44
N THR A 59 5.37 -25.23 18.37
CA THR A 59 5.01 -26.22 17.35
C THR A 59 4.35 -25.60 16.11
N LYS A 60 4.30 -24.26 16.00
CA LYS A 60 3.58 -23.54 14.94
C LYS A 60 4.22 -22.23 14.50
N ASP A 61 5.22 -21.76 15.21
CA ASP A 61 5.96 -20.57 14.81
C ASP A 61 7.22 -20.92 14.01
N SER A 62 7.85 -19.91 13.45
CA SER A 62 9.07 -20.10 12.64
C SER A 62 10.30 -20.05 13.53
N ASP A 63 11.19 -21.04 13.43
CA ASP A 63 12.45 -21.09 14.19
C ASP A 63 13.64 -20.58 13.37
N VAL A 64 13.41 -20.29 12.10
CA VAL A 64 14.48 -19.93 11.18
C VAL A 64 14.96 -18.50 11.44
N ASN A 65 16.29 -18.30 11.48
CA ASN A 65 16.84 -16.96 11.44
C ASN A 65 16.59 -16.34 10.06
N PRO A 66 15.82 -15.22 9.95
CA PRO A 66 15.38 -14.68 8.66
C PRO A 66 16.52 -14.27 7.73
N ALA A 67 17.67 -13.87 8.29
CA ALA A 67 18.81 -13.43 7.48
C ALA A 67 19.64 -14.58 6.91
N THR A 68 19.63 -15.76 7.57
CA THR A 68 20.55 -16.85 7.25
C THR A 68 19.88 -18.15 6.83
N GLY A 69 18.59 -18.33 7.13
CA GLY A 69 17.89 -19.61 6.93
C GLY A 69 18.29 -20.72 7.92
N VAL A 70 19.06 -20.37 8.95
CA VAL A 70 19.60 -21.34 9.92
C VAL A 70 18.77 -21.32 11.19
N MET A 71 18.36 -22.48 11.67
CA MET A 71 17.67 -22.66 12.93
C MET A 71 18.65 -22.83 14.10
N PRO A 72 18.26 -22.62 15.36
CA PRO A 72 19.10 -22.90 16.52
C PRO A 72 19.64 -24.33 16.51
N ALA A 73 20.82 -24.54 17.09
CA ALA A 73 21.36 -25.88 17.23
C ALA A 73 20.60 -26.65 18.33
N GLU A 74 20.20 -27.88 18.01
CA GLU A 74 19.45 -28.79 18.91
C GLU A 74 20.29 -29.97 19.35
N THR A 75 20.12 -30.39 20.60
CA THR A 75 20.76 -31.60 21.14
C THR A 75 19.73 -32.72 21.22
N LEU A 76 19.73 -33.62 20.26
CA LEU A 76 18.87 -34.79 20.27
C LEU A 76 19.38 -35.88 21.19
N THR A 77 18.52 -36.38 22.07
CA THR A 77 18.78 -37.49 22.98
C THR A 77 18.22 -38.80 22.45
N SER A 78 18.53 -39.94 23.08
CA SER A 78 18.09 -41.25 22.65
C SER A 78 16.56 -41.39 22.64
N GLY A 79 15.98 -41.63 21.45
CA GLY A 79 14.53 -41.85 21.26
C GLY A 79 13.70 -40.57 21.25
N GLU A 80 14.34 -39.42 21.18
CA GLU A 80 13.66 -38.13 21.05
C GLU A 80 13.03 -37.97 19.65
N ASP A 81 11.81 -37.41 19.60
CA ASP A 81 11.11 -37.03 18.37
C ASP A 81 10.77 -35.54 18.47
N ASN A 82 11.67 -34.69 17.96
CA ASN A 82 11.47 -33.24 17.91
C ASN A 82 10.78 -32.87 16.60
N ARG A 83 9.62 -32.22 16.69
CA ARG A 83 8.76 -31.76 15.57
C ARG A 83 8.42 -30.27 15.69
N THR A 84 9.32 -29.46 16.29
CA THR A 84 9.09 -28.04 16.52
C THR A 84 9.92 -27.14 15.62
N TYR A 85 10.68 -27.72 14.67
CA TYR A 85 11.53 -26.94 13.78
C TYR A 85 10.78 -26.56 12.50
N ASP A 86 10.20 -25.36 12.49
CA ASP A 86 9.33 -24.85 11.44
C ASP A 86 9.96 -23.64 10.72
N ALA A 87 9.56 -23.39 9.47
CA ALA A 87 10.01 -22.25 8.69
C ALA A 87 8.84 -21.61 7.94
N GLY A 88 8.45 -20.42 8.35
CA GLY A 88 7.50 -19.57 7.63
C GLY A 88 8.18 -18.82 6.49
N ILE A 89 7.50 -18.73 5.34
CA ILE A 89 8.00 -18.05 4.13
C ILE A 89 6.86 -17.23 3.53
N PHE A 90 7.14 -16.00 3.09
CA PHE A 90 6.19 -15.15 2.39
C PHE A 90 6.82 -14.51 1.15
N GLU A 91 6.00 -14.03 0.23
CA GLU A 91 6.38 -13.20 -0.91
C GLU A 91 6.16 -11.72 -0.57
N LEU A 92 7.06 -10.85 -1.04
CA LEU A 92 6.88 -9.40 -0.93
C LEU A 92 5.78 -8.95 -1.88
N GLY A 93 5.02 -7.96 -1.47
CA GLY A 93 3.97 -7.32 -2.25
C GLY A 93 4.28 -5.87 -2.60
N SER A 94 3.30 -5.19 -3.18
CA SER A 94 3.38 -3.76 -3.50
C SER A 94 2.05 -3.05 -3.27
N ILE A 95 2.13 -1.72 -3.05
CA ILE A 95 1.00 -0.80 -3.03
C ILE A 95 1.35 0.38 -3.91
N GLY A 96 0.49 0.69 -4.86
CA GLY A 96 0.66 1.83 -5.75
C GLY A 96 -0.52 1.97 -6.68
N ASP A 97 -0.68 3.10 -7.28
CA ASP A 97 -1.48 3.39 -8.46
C ASP A 97 -1.30 4.85 -8.88
N TYR A 98 -2.31 5.69 -8.87
CA TYR A 98 -2.40 6.88 -9.68
C TYR A 98 -2.92 8.10 -8.90
N VAL A 99 -2.39 9.28 -9.23
CA VAL A 99 -2.93 10.58 -8.79
C VAL A 99 -3.22 11.43 -10.02
N TRP A 100 -4.48 11.92 -10.17
CA TRP A 100 -4.92 12.61 -11.37
C TRP A 100 -5.59 13.95 -11.12
N GLU A 101 -5.61 14.80 -12.16
CA GLU A 101 -6.44 16.00 -12.21
C GLU A 101 -7.84 15.62 -12.72
N ASP A 102 -8.79 15.54 -11.81
CA ASP A 102 -10.21 15.37 -12.13
C ASP A 102 -10.74 16.70 -12.70
N THR A 103 -10.83 16.76 -14.01
CA THR A 103 -11.17 17.99 -14.73
C THR A 103 -12.65 18.33 -14.68
N ASN A 104 -13.51 17.38 -14.34
CA ASN A 104 -14.96 17.55 -14.28
C ASN A 104 -15.50 17.49 -12.83
N GLY A 105 -14.67 17.10 -11.86
CA GLY A 105 -15.00 17.06 -10.44
C GLY A 105 -15.99 15.96 -10.06
N ASN A 106 -15.97 14.80 -10.75
CA ASN A 106 -16.92 13.72 -10.52
C ASN A 106 -16.37 12.60 -9.61
N GLY A 107 -15.12 12.68 -9.17
CA GLY A 107 -14.45 11.70 -8.31
C GLY A 107 -14.05 10.41 -9.02
N VAL A 108 -14.16 10.33 -10.34
CA VAL A 108 -13.84 9.16 -11.16
C VAL A 108 -12.76 9.50 -12.18
N GLN A 109 -11.73 8.66 -12.29
CA GLN A 109 -10.68 8.79 -13.31
C GLN A 109 -11.25 8.53 -14.72
N ASP A 110 -11.52 9.61 -15.44
CA ASP A 110 -12.03 9.56 -16.81
C ASP A 110 -10.93 9.49 -17.86
N ALA A 111 -11.24 8.93 -19.01
CA ALA A 111 -10.30 8.83 -20.11
C ALA A 111 -9.87 10.22 -20.63
N GLY A 112 -8.59 10.54 -20.51
CA GLY A 112 -8.00 11.80 -20.95
C GLY A 112 -7.73 12.79 -19.83
N GLU A 113 -8.03 12.46 -18.60
CA GLU A 113 -7.60 13.21 -17.42
C GLU A 113 -6.11 12.98 -17.16
N PRO A 114 -5.34 14.06 -16.96
CA PRO A 114 -3.90 13.94 -16.81
C PRO A 114 -3.51 13.55 -15.38
N GLY A 115 -2.42 12.79 -15.25
CA GLY A 115 -1.78 12.58 -13.96
C GLY A 115 -1.18 13.86 -13.39
N ILE A 116 -0.99 13.88 -12.07
CA ILE A 116 -0.36 15.00 -11.35
C ILE A 116 1.04 14.56 -10.90
N GLU A 117 2.08 15.15 -11.48
CA GLU A 117 3.48 14.93 -11.10
C GLU A 117 3.83 15.59 -9.77
N GLY A 118 4.71 14.94 -8.99
CA GLY A 118 5.35 15.52 -7.81
C GLY A 118 4.46 15.56 -6.56
N VAL A 119 3.34 14.86 -6.54
CA VAL A 119 2.52 14.70 -5.35
C VAL A 119 3.26 13.83 -4.35
N THR A 120 3.43 14.31 -3.13
CA THR A 120 4.03 13.50 -2.06
C THR A 120 3.03 12.45 -1.59
N VAL A 121 3.43 11.19 -1.63
CA VAL A 121 2.65 10.05 -1.13
C VAL A 121 3.40 9.39 0.03
N THR A 122 2.72 9.16 1.14
CA THR A 122 3.28 8.55 2.35
C THR A 122 2.56 7.26 2.67
N LEU A 123 3.31 6.18 2.88
CA LEU A 123 2.82 4.91 3.38
C LEU A 123 3.20 4.77 4.85
N THR A 124 2.23 4.49 5.70
CA THR A 124 2.45 4.15 7.11
C THR A 124 1.74 2.86 7.45
N GLY A 125 2.27 2.11 8.40
CA GLY A 125 1.62 0.85 8.78
C GLY A 125 2.45 -0.01 9.72
N THR A 126 2.07 -1.28 9.79
CA THR A 126 2.79 -2.31 10.55
C THR A 126 2.79 -3.61 9.76
N THR A 127 3.94 -4.26 9.71
CA THR A 127 4.08 -5.64 9.18
C THR A 127 3.36 -6.65 10.05
N GLY A 128 3.23 -7.89 9.57
CA GLY A 128 2.58 -8.99 10.29
C GLY A 128 3.25 -9.33 11.63
N ASP A 129 4.55 -9.07 11.78
CA ASP A 129 5.31 -9.23 13.04
C ASP A 129 5.21 -8.01 13.98
N GLY A 130 4.49 -6.94 13.56
CA GLY A 130 4.29 -5.72 14.35
C GLY A 130 5.38 -4.65 14.16
N THR A 131 6.30 -4.82 13.20
CA THR A 131 7.29 -3.80 12.87
C THR A 131 6.62 -2.59 12.21
N SER A 132 6.91 -1.38 12.69
CA SER A 132 6.35 -0.15 12.14
C SER A 132 7.02 0.24 10.82
N VAL A 133 6.22 0.61 9.83
CA VAL A 133 6.64 1.06 8.50
C VAL A 133 6.25 2.53 8.29
N SER A 134 7.16 3.31 7.72
CA SER A 134 6.91 4.69 7.27
C SER A 134 7.81 4.99 6.06
N LEU A 135 7.21 5.06 4.89
CA LEU A 135 7.89 5.31 3.61
C LEU A 135 7.27 6.53 2.94
N THR A 136 8.02 7.18 2.06
CA THR A 136 7.53 8.32 1.29
C THR A 136 8.07 8.22 -0.13
N THR A 137 7.21 8.49 -1.12
CA THR A 137 7.54 8.63 -2.53
C THR A 137 6.89 9.87 -3.12
N THR A 138 7.08 10.12 -4.40
CA THR A 138 6.38 11.16 -5.16
C THR A 138 5.86 10.56 -6.47
N THR A 139 4.74 11.07 -6.95
CA THR A 139 4.22 10.69 -8.27
C THR A 139 5.17 11.12 -9.38
N ASP A 140 5.25 10.31 -10.42
CA ASP A 140 6.02 10.56 -11.64
C ASP A 140 5.28 11.50 -12.63
N GLU A 141 5.83 11.68 -13.85
CA GLU A 141 5.28 12.55 -14.89
C GLU A 141 3.90 12.12 -15.39
N ASP A 142 3.56 10.86 -15.23
CA ASP A 142 2.25 10.30 -15.59
C ASP A 142 1.26 10.31 -14.41
N GLY A 143 1.70 10.65 -13.19
CA GLY A 143 0.91 10.64 -11.97
C GLY A 143 0.98 9.33 -11.19
N ALA A 144 1.78 8.35 -11.63
CA ALA A 144 1.90 7.06 -10.98
C ALA A 144 2.82 7.10 -9.74
N TYR A 145 2.51 6.28 -8.74
CA TYR A 145 3.37 6.07 -7.57
C TYR A 145 3.43 4.57 -7.24
N LEU A 146 4.48 4.15 -6.54
CA LEU A 146 4.66 2.76 -6.12
C LEU A 146 5.47 2.68 -4.83
N PHE A 147 5.01 1.83 -3.90
CA PHE A 147 5.77 1.27 -2.80
C PHE A 147 5.95 -0.23 -3.06
N ASP A 148 7.13 -0.65 -3.39
CA ASP A 148 7.48 -2.05 -3.66
C ASP A 148 8.20 -2.71 -2.48
N ASN A 149 8.39 -4.02 -2.57
CA ASN A 149 9.08 -4.82 -1.55
C ASN A 149 8.48 -4.68 -0.14
N LEU A 150 7.16 -4.62 -0.06
CA LEU A 150 6.42 -4.58 1.19
C LEU A 150 6.22 -5.99 1.75
N GLU A 151 6.46 -6.16 3.04
CA GLU A 151 6.06 -7.36 3.76
C GLU A 151 4.53 -7.39 3.95
N PRO A 152 3.90 -8.56 4.10
CA PRO A 152 2.49 -8.64 4.52
C PRO A 152 2.25 -7.84 5.79
N GLY A 153 1.16 -7.04 5.81
CA GLY A 153 0.90 -6.12 6.90
C GLY A 153 -0.37 -5.31 6.74
N THR A 154 -0.56 -4.31 7.59
CA THR A 154 -1.66 -3.36 7.48
C THR A 154 -1.09 -1.98 7.21
N TYR A 155 -1.53 -1.34 6.14
CA TYR A 155 -0.96 -0.10 5.63
C TYR A 155 -2.02 0.95 5.38
N THR A 156 -1.62 2.21 5.44
CA THR A 156 -2.42 3.39 5.08
C THR A 156 -1.59 4.27 4.16
N VAL A 157 -2.14 4.59 3.00
CA VAL A 157 -1.58 5.59 2.07
C VAL A 157 -2.16 6.95 2.41
N THR A 158 -1.33 7.98 2.36
CA THR A 158 -1.76 9.38 2.55
C THR A 158 -1.16 10.23 1.44
N PHE A 159 -2.03 10.94 0.73
CA PHE A 159 -1.67 11.83 -0.36
C PHE A 159 -1.55 13.27 0.14
N GLY A 160 -0.44 13.93 -0.20
CA GLY A 160 -0.26 15.35 0.04
C GLY A 160 -1.05 16.17 -0.97
N GLN A 161 -1.85 17.12 -0.51
CA GLN A 161 -2.62 17.99 -1.40
C GLN A 161 -1.70 18.85 -2.28
N PRO A 162 -1.80 18.78 -3.61
CA PRO A 162 -1.00 19.61 -4.52
C PRO A 162 -1.38 21.09 -4.39
N LEU A 163 -0.41 21.97 -4.58
CA LEU A 163 -0.66 23.42 -4.46
C LEU A 163 -1.65 23.92 -5.53
N GLY A 164 -2.75 24.49 -5.09
CA GLY A 164 -3.80 25.03 -5.97
C GLY A 164 -4.85 24.02 -6.39
N TYR A 165 -4.82 22.85 -5.81
CA TYR A 165 -5.83 21.81 -6.01
C TYR A 165 -6.63 21.58 -4.73
N GLU A 166 -7.81 21.01 -4.87
CA GLU A 166 -8.64 20.47 -3.80
C GLU A 166 -8.89 18.98 -4.08
N ALA A 167 -9.04 18.16 -3.03
CA ALA A 167 -9.36 16.75 -3.20
C ALA A 167 -10.82 16.58 -3.65
N VAL A 168 -11.08 15.50 -4.41
CA VAL A 168 -12.45 15.13 -4.79
C VAL A 168 -13.08 14.25 -3.71
N GLU A 169 -14.41 14.13 -3.73
CA GLU A 169 -15.14 13.21 -2.85
C GLU A 169 -14.74 11.76 -3.15
N PRO A 170 -14.35 10.96 -2.12
CA PRO A 170 -13.91 9.59 -2.32
C PRO A 170 -15.04 8.63 -2.68
N ASN A 171 -14.68 7.47 -3.25
CA ASN A 171 -15.56 6.33 -3.56
C ASN A 171 -16.73 6.70 -4.50
N GLN A 172 -16.47 7.52 -5.52
CA GLN A 172 -17.44 7.86 -6.53
C GLN A 172 -17.41 6.85 -7.69
N GLY A 173 -18.58 6.54 -8.26
CA GLY A 173 -18.67 5.58 -9.36
C GLY A 173 -19.01 4.17 -8.89
N GLY A 174 -18.15 3.25 -8.91
CA GLY A 174 -18.38 1.84 -8.54
C GLY A 174 -17.30 0.92 -9.09
N ASP A 175 -16.20 1.49 -9.53
CA ASP A 175 -15.00 0.81 -9.98
C ASP A 175 -13.83 1.33 -9.12
N ASP A 176 -13.50 0.58 -8.07
CA ASP A 176 -12.45 0.83 -7.08
C ASP A 176 -11.03 1.01 -7.68
N THR A 177 -10.86 0.71 -8.96
CA THR A 177 -9.62 0.94 -9.69
C THR A 177 -9.58 2.29 -10.43
N LYS A 178 -10.55 3.17 -10.16
CA LYS A 178 -10.73 4.44 -10.88
C LYS A 178 -11.36 5.56 -10.05
N ASP A 179 -11.78 5.28 -8.85
CA ASP A 179 -12.29 6.32 -7.97
C ASP A 179 -11.21 6.78 -6.97
N SER A 180 -11.45 7.90 -6.32
CA SER A 180 -10.53 8.43 -5.31
C SER A 180 -10.77 7.75 -3.97
N ASP A 181 -9.71 7.32 -3.29
CA ASP A 181 -9.77 6.78 -1.93
C ASP A 181 -9.44 7.81 -0.86
N ALA A 182 -8.85 8.93 -1.27
CA ALA A 182 -8.32 9.92 -0.37
C ALA A 182 -9.43 10.71 0.33
N ASP A 183 -9.47 10.67 1.66
CA ASP A 183 -10.32 11.58 2.45
C ASP A 183 -9.96 13.05 2.16
N GLU A 184 -10.95 13.87 1.81
CA GLU A 184 -10.78 15.26 1.36
C GLU A 184 -10.06 16.16 2.37
N THR A 185 -10.11 15.84 3.64
CA THR A 185 -9.53 16.66 4.73
C THR A 185 -8.13 16.22 5.11
N THR A 186 -7.92 14.91 5.18
CA THR A 186 -6.68 14.29 5.68
C THR A 186 -5.77 13.80 4.57
N GLY A 187 -6.31 13.56 3.38
CA GLY A 187 -5.63 12.92 2.26
C GLY A 187 -5.36 11.43 2.47
N ALA A 188 -5.87 10.84 3.55
CA ALA A 188 -5.61 9.45 3.88
C ALA A 188 -6.67 8.53 3.25
N ALA A 189 -6.21 7.48 2.57
CA ALA A 189 -7.06 6.36 2.17
C ALA A 189 -7.39 5.46 3.38
N PRO A 190 -8.43 4.62 3.30
CA PRO A 190 -8.66 3.57 4.29
C PRO A 190 -7.43 2.67 4.48
N SER A 191 -7.32 2.06 5.67
CA SER A 191 -6.22 1.11 5.91
C SER A 191 -6.49 -0.21 5.22
N GLU A 192 -5.50 -0.70 4.46
CA GLU A 192 -5.56 -1.95 3.72
C GLU A 192 -4.69 -3.04 4.33
N VAL A 193 -5.12 -4.29 4.20
CA VAL A 193 -4.35 -5.48 4.61
C VAL A 193 -3.69 -6.07 3.37
N LEU A 194 -2.38 -5.90 3.26
CA LEU A 194 -1.57 -6.50 2.21
C LEU A 194 -1.20 -7.93 2.60
N THR A 195 -1.58 -8.91 1.78
CA THR A 195 -1.24 -10.32 1.97
C THR A 195 0.04 -10.71 1.22
N SER A 196 0.56 -11.92 1.48
CA SER A 196 1.78 -12.41 0.84
C SER A 196 1.67 -12.40 -0.69
N GLY A 197 2.58 -11.68 -1.36
CA GLY A 197 2.68 -11.59 -2.82
C GLY A 197 1.57 -10.78 -3.49
N GLU A 198 0.83 -10.00 -2.74
CA GLU A 198 -0.24 -9.14 -3.27
C GLU A 198 0.33 -7.85 -3.87
N ASP A 199 -0.14 -7.49 -5.06
CA ASP A 199 0.07 -6.20 -5.68
C ASP A 199 -1.27 -5.44 -5.66
N ASN A 200 -1.40 -4.46 -4.75
CA ASN A 200 -2.59 -3.62 -4.65
C ASN A 200 -2.41 -2.38 -5.54
N THR A 201 -3.28 -2.25 -6.53
CA THR A 201 -3.33 -1.16 -7.51
C THR A 201 -4.73 -0.54 -7.55
N THR A 202 -5.32 -0.28 -6.39
CA THR A 202 -6.66 0.30 -6.25
C THR A 202 -6.68 1.50 -5.30
N ILE A 203 -5.51 2.03 -4.90
CA ILE A 203 -5.47 3.16 -3.96
C ILE A 203 -5.09 4.42 -4.73
N ASP A 204 -6.09 5.21 -5.05
CA ASP A 204 -6.02 6.34 -5.96
C ASP A 204 -6.36 7.68 -5.29
N ALA A 205 -5.95 8.81 -5.91
CA ALA A 205 -6.35 10.13 -5.43
C ALA A 205 -6.63 11.11 -6.59
N GLY A 206 -7.86 11.59 -6.65
CA GLY A 206 -8.28 12.64 -7.55
C GLY A 206 -8.22 14.02 -6.91
N PHE A 207 -7.81 15.00 -7.70
CA PHE A 207 -7.76 16.41 -7.31
C PHE A 207 -8.26 17.30 -8.45
N TYR A 208 -9.00 18.36 -8.12
CA TYR A 208 -9.47 19.34 -9.08
C TYR A 208 -8.91 20.73 -8.79
N LYS A 209 -8.85 21.60 -9.78
CA LYS A 209 -8.52 23.01 -9.59
C LYS A 209 -9.80 23.82 -9.40
N PRO A 210 -9.96 24.57 -8.29
CA PRO A 210 -11.10 25.44 -8.11
C PRO A 210 -11.23 26.46 -9.24
N ALA A 211 -12.43 26.55 -9.80
CA ALA A 211 -12.75 27.50 -10.85
C ALA A 211 -13.39 28.78 -10.29
N THR A 212 -13.37 29.84 -11.06
CA THR A 212 -14.00 31.11 -10.70
C THR A 212 -14.95 31.56 -11.79
N ILE A 213 -16.06 32.18 -11.38
CA ILE A 213 -17.01 32.84 -12.27
C ILE A 213 -17.41 34.18 -11.70
N GLY A 214 -17.40 35.21 -12.52
CA GLY A 214 -17.82 36.54 -12.14
C GLY A 214 -17.33 37.59 -13.13
N ASP A 215 -17.99 38.72 -13.20
CA ASP A 215 -17.55 39.89 -13.96
C ASP A 215 -18.31 41.15 -13.47
N TYR A 216 -18.84 41.92 -14.31
CA TYR A 216 -19.22 43.32 -14.07
C TYR A 216 -20.71 43.56 -14.33
N VAL A 217 -21.34 44.35 -13.49
CA VAL A 217 -22.68 44.87 -13.70
C VAL A 217 -22.60 46.39 -13.86
N TRP A 218 -23.08 46.92 -14.96
CA TRP A 218 -22.95 48.34 -15.30
C TRP A 218 -24.26 48.98 -15.73
N SER A 219 -24.27 50.32 -15.73
CA SER A 219 -25.38 51.12 -16.23
C SER A 219 -25.21 51.38 -17.70
N ASP A 220 -25.89 50.58 -18.53
CA ASP A 220 -25.96 50.75 -19.98
C ASP A 220 -26.82 51.98 -20.31
N THR A 221 -26.16 53.11 -20.57
CA THR A 221 -26.83 54.41 -20.73
C THR A 221 -27.43 54.63 -22.09
N ASN A 222 -26.95 53.91 -23.11
CA ASN A 222 -27.46 53.98 -24.49
C ASN A 222 -28.30 52.75 -24.85
N ALA A 223 -28.34 51.72 -23.98
CA ALA A 223 -29.09 50.49 -24.14
C ALA A 223 -28.67 49.66 -25.36
N ASP A 224 -27.35 49.63 -25.70
CA ASP A 224 -26.82 48.85 -26.81
C ASP A 224 -26.25 47.49 -26.38
N GLY A 225 -26.19 47.21 -25.05
CA GLY A 225 -25.69 45.98 -24.49
C GLY A 225 -24.16 45.87 -24.52
N ILE A 226 -23.44 46.94 -24.79
CA ILE A 226 -21.98 46.99 -24.81
C ILE A 226 -21.50 47.86 -23.62
N GLN A 227 -20.52 47.36 -22.88
CA GLN A 227 -19.90 48.10 -21.79
C GLN A 227 -18.98 49.18 -22.35
N ASP A 228 -19.46 50.44 -22.39
CA ASP A 228 -18.70 51.58 -22.84
C ASP A 228 -17.80 52.15 -21.74
N ALA A 229 -16.66 52.72 -22.12
CA ALA A 229 -15.69 53.28 -21.20
C ALA A 229 -16.22 54.38 -20.28
N SER A 230 -17.34 54.99 -20.64
CA SER A 230 -18.02 56.06 -19.88
C SER A 230 -19.14 55.56 -18.97
N GLU A 231 -19.45 54.27 -19.03
CA GLU A 231 -20.53 53.67 -18.26
C GLU A 231 -20.05 53.19 -16.89
N ALA A 232 -20.78 53.56 -15.87
CA ALA A 232 -20.40 53.29 -14.49
C ALA A 232 -20.91 51.93 -14.03
N GLY A 233 -20.13 51.26 -13.17
CA GLY A 233 -20.58 50.05 -12.46
C GLY A 233 -21.74 50.38 -11.50
N ILE A 234 -22.60 49.40 -11.28
CA ILE A 234 -23.72 49.47 -10.34
C ILE A 234 -23.35 48.74 -9.06
N GLU A 235 -23.29 49.47 -7.96
CA GLU A 235 -23.03 48.91 -6.63
C GLU A 235 -24.28 48.25 -6.05
N GLY A 236 -24.07 47.17 -5.25
CA GLY A 236 -25.11 46.57 -4.44
C GLY A 236 -26.11 45.70 -5.21
N VAL A 237 -25.80 45.31 -6.45
CA VAL A 237 -26.62 44.35 -7.18
C VAL A 237 -26.40 42.96 -6.59
N THR A 238 -27.50 42.30 -6.16
CA THR A 238 -27.46 40.90 -5.73
C THR A 238 -27.31 39.98 -6.94
N VAL A 239 -26.26 39.16 -6.91
CA VAL A 239 -26.01 38.11 -7.92
C VAL A 239 -26.12 36.77 -7.22
N THR A 240 -26.87 35.84 -7.80
CA THR A 240 -27.04 34.47 -7.29
C THR A 240 -26.49 33.49 -8.28
N LEU A 241 -25.61 32.59 -7.80
CA LEU A 241 -25.09 31.46 -8.55
C LEU A 241 -25.83 30.19 -8.10
N THR A 242 -26.43 29.50 -9.04
CA THR A 242 -27.05 28.20 -8.79
C THR A 242 -26.56 27.17 -9.80
N GLY A 243 -26.43 25.93 -9.38
CA GLY A 243 -25.93 24.86 -10.24
C GLY A 243 -25.74 23.55 -9.47
N THR A 244 -24.98 22.66 -10.06
CA THR A 244 -24.53 21.41 -9.46
C THR A 244 -23.04 21.23 -9.73
N THR A 245 -22.33 20.66 -8.77
CA THR A 245 -20.93 20.23 -8.93
C THR A 245 -20.83 18.96 -9.78
N GLY A 246 -19.63 18.53 -10.11
CA GLY A 246 -19.38 17.31 -10.90
C GLY A 246 -19.85 16.02 -10.22
N ASP A 247 -19.72 15.95 -8.90
CA ASP A 247 -20.21 14.89 -8.03
C ASP A 247 -21.73 14.95 -7.75
N GLY A 248 -22.41 16.03 -8.20
CA GLY A 248 -23.87 16.18 -8.13
C GLY A 248 -24.38 17.04 -6.99
N ASP A 249 -23.50 17.65 -6.20
CA ASP A 249 -23.88 18.53 -5.11
C ASP A 249 -24.50 19.84 -5.57
N ALA A 250 -25.54 20.29 -4.88
CA ALA A 250 -26.25 21.52 -5.23
C ALA A 250 -25.51 22.79 -4.78
N VAL A 251 -25.23 23.69 -5.73
CA VAL A 251 -24.63 25.00 -5.48
C VAL A 251 -25.71 26.07 -5.40
N ASN A 252 -25.69 26.89 -4.34
CA ASN A 252 -26.54 28.06 -4.18
C ASN A 252 -25.81 29.13 -3.36
N LEU A 253 -25.18 30.09 -4.06
CA LEU A 253 -24.38 31.18 -3.48
C LEU A 253 -25.03 32.53 -3.81
N THR A 254 -24.91 33.53 -2.89
CA THR A 254 -25.46 34.87 -3.06
C THR A 254 -24.46 35.89 -2.56
#